data_29be7f88d0faf18082978ceb9eae4c29
#
_entry.id   29be7f88d0faf18082978ceb9eae4c29
#
_cell.length_a   1.000
_cell.length_b   1.000
_cell.length_c   1.000
_cell.angle_alpha   90.00
_cell.angle_beta   90.00
_cell.angle_gamma   90.00
#
_symmetry.space_group_name_H-M   'P 1'
#
loop_
_entity.id
_entity.type
_entity.pdbx_description
1 polymer ?
#
loop_
_entity_poly.entity_id
_entity_poly.type
_entity_poly.pdbx_seq_one_letter_code
_entity_poly.pdbx_strand_id
1 'polypeptide(L)'
;MNAEIFVVPTVGELAAFLGRLPAGEKNLIFCEDRLTLEAERAVARAQGVAFDTKVTTFARFLGGGRKVLSKQGSVLVVGGIAASLSGKLRCFGKSPAGCAGRRYETIAQLRAALITPELLDEARAGADRVLADKLADISLVYRGYLDFLARGWLDESGVLSLLPEAMQKGGAAGANVYFVGFSSFTRQAAEGIRAALSLAKSVSAVLIGGEEALYTNEAVHDFEKYCALAGAACRRTYIPSALCPEAEALRRTLFDPAYPVPVNARNVHLFEGADEEDELVYAATVIQSEVLDRGLRYRDVALLLGDPKGSRVALEKVFGEYGIPYYADVKRTLAAHPLARFVLGWFALLSEGFDPADADAFVGSEFFGGDRRSRELYRNYLLHYANYRGGARRPVKEGADDPLVLDALRSRLLSAFDGASAAMTGGQYCRLVRGLLEKFECGKVQDELAAALEGQGLRAESAYMARGLESILRVLSEAEELSGGTKMRAEEFSSVLSEALTALEVSLIPQYLDAVFVGDVAESRICGAKTVIAAGLTDAVPACGADTALITDRDIDRLRTLKVELSPKIREVNARARENVG
;
A
#
# COMPACT_ATOMS: atom_id res chain seq x y z
N MET A 1 18.43 -14.79 -29.11
CA MET A 1 17.33 -13.89 -29.48
C MET A 1 17.73 -12.47 -29.10
N ASN A 2 17.31 -11.45 -29.85
CA ASN A 2 17.55 -10.06 -29.48
C ASN A 2 16.30 -9.53 -28.75
N ALA A 3 16.50 -8.78 -27.69
CA ALA A 3 15.45 -8.07 -26.99
C ALA A 3 15.43 -6.57 -27.39
N GLU A 4 14.29 -5.93 -27.24
CA GLU A 4 14.16 -4.49 -27.50
C GLU A 4 13.66 -3.78 -26.26
N ILE A 5 14.22 -2.59 -26.00
CA ILE A 5 13.74 -1.68 -24.95
C ILE A 5 13.27 -0.40 -25.61
N PHE A 6 12.04 -0.05 -25.35
CA PHE A 6 11.46 1.24 -25.71
C PHE A 6 11.37 2.08 -24.43
N VAL A 7 12.16 3.14 -24.36
CA VAL A 7 12.14 4.08 -23.24
C VAL A 7 11.17 5.20 -23.62
N VAL A 8 10.13 5.37 -22.82
CA VAL A 8 9.07 6.37 -23.02
C VAL A 8 9.12 7.42 -21.92
N PRO A 9 8.92 8.70 -22.22
CA PRO A 9 9.03 9.76 -21.21
C PRO A 9 7.86 9.78 -20.22
N THR A 10 6.65 9.38 -20.62
CA THR A 10 5.47 9.42 -19.76
C THR A 10 4.56 8.20 -19.96
N VAL A 11 3.56 8.07 -19.08
CA VAL A 11 2.51 7.03 -19.18
C VAL A 11 1.64 7.24 -20.45
N GLY A 12 1.52 8.47 -20.94
CA GLY A 12 0.78 8.78 -22.15
C GLY A 12 1.41 8.12 -23.39
N GLU A 13 2.72 8.26 -23.57
CA GLU A 13 3.46 7.60 -24.66
C GLU A 13 3.49 6.08 -24.49
N LEU A 14 3.55 5.58 -23.25
CA LEU A 14 3.43 4.16 -22.98
C LEU A 14 2.09 3.61 -23.47
N ALA A 15 0.97 4.27 -23.16
CA ALA A 15 -0.35 3.89 -23.64
C ALA A 15 -0.46 4.00 -25.17
N ALA A 16 0.10 5.06 -25.77
CA ALA A 16 0.15 5.23 -27.23
C ALA A 16 0.97 4.13 -27.90
N PHE A 17 2.06 3.67 -27.30
CA PHE A 17 2.86 2.53 -27.77
C PHE A 17 2.03 1.25 -27.78
N LEU A 18 1.33 0.95 -26.67
CA LEU A 18 0.48 -0.24 -26.57
C LEU A 18 -0.65 -0.26 -27.60
N GLY A 19 -1.18 0.90 -27.95
CA GLY A 19 -2.16 1.04 -29.02
C GLY A 19 -1.63 0.70 -30.42
N ARG A 20 -0.31 0.63 -30.63
CA ARG A 20 0.33 0.30 -31.90
C ARG A 20 0.79 -1.14 -32.01
N LEU A 21 0.50 -1.97 -31.00
CA LEU A 21 0.88 -3.39 -31.04
C LEU A 21 0.21 -4.12 -32.23
N PRO A 22 0.89 -5.10 -32.84
CA PRO A 22 0.35 -5.81 -33.98
C PRO A 22 -0.94 -6.55 -33.63
N ALA A 23 -2.02 -6.24 -34.36
CA ALA A 23 -3.29 -6.92 -34.24
C ALA A 23 -3.23 -8.29 -34.92
N GLY A 24 -3.94 -9.29 -34.36
CA GLY A 24 -3.97 -10.65 -34.89
C GLY A 24 -2.70 -11.48 -34.59
N GLU A 25 -1.79 -10.94 -33.81
CA GLU A 25 -0.66 -11.67 -33.25
C GLU A 25 -0.88 -11.95 -31.75
N LYS A 26 -0.35 -13.08 -31.30
CA LYS A 26 -0.41 -13.43 -29.88
C LYS A 26 0.52 -12.51 -29.08
N ASN A 27 -0.06 -11.59 -28.32
CA ASN A 27 0.66 -10.64 -27.47
C ASN A 27 0.41 -10.96 -26.00
N LEU A 28 1.48 -11.06 -25.21
CA LEU A 28 1.43 -11.25 -23.77
C LEU A 28 2.09 -10.06 -23.10
N ILE A 29 1.29 -9.23 -22.44
CA ILE A 29 1.72 -7.98 -21.81
C ILE A 29 1.73 -8.18 -20.31
N PHE A 30 2.93 -8.14 -19.71
CA PHE A 30 3.10 -8.06 -18.26
C PHE A 30 3.23 -6.60 -17.86
N CYS A 31 2.44 -6.15 -16.90
CA CYS A 31 2.51 -4.80 -16.35
C CYS A 31 2.28 -4.79 -14.83
N GLU A 32 2.59 -3.67 -14.20
CA GLU A 32 2.21 -3.43 -12.80
C GLU A 32 0.68 -3.35 -12.67
N ASP A 33 0.14 -3.74 -11.49
CA ASP A 33 -1.32 -3.73 -11.26
C ASP A 33 -1.97 -2.37 -11.56
N ARG A 34 -1.28 -1.28 -11.21
CA ARG A 34 -1.75 0.10 -11.41
C ARG A 34 -1.93 0.46 -12.88
N LEU A 35 -1.19 -0.18 -13.78
CA LEU A 35 -1.23 0.08 -15.23
C LEU A 35 -2.12 -0.88 -16.00
N THR A 36 -2.62 -1.95 -15.38
CA THR A 36 -3.38 -3.00 -16.06
C THR A 36 -4.59 -2.43 -16.80
N LEU A 37 -5.39 -1.62 -16.12
CA LEU A 37 -6.61 -1.04 -16.71
C LEU A 37 -6.29 -0.10 -17.88
N GLU A 38 -5.28 0.76 -17.75
CA GLU A 38 -4.89 1.67 -18.82
C GLU A 38 -4.26 0.93 -20.01
N ALA A 39 -3.49 -0.12 -19.75
CA ALA A 39 -2.96 -0.98 -20.80
C ALA A 39 -4.09 -1.71 -21.55
N GLU A 40 -5.07 -2.28 -20.84
CA GLU A 40 -6.26 -2.89 -21.44
C GLU A 40 -7.06 -1.88 -22.26
N ARG A 41 -7.28 -0.67 -21.74
CA ARG A 41 -7.97 0.43 -22.44
C ARG A 41 -7.23 0.88 -23.69
N ALA A 42 -5.91 1.01 -23.62
CA ALA A 42 -5.08 1.42 -24.77
C ALA A 42 -5.19 0.39 -25.91
N VAL A 43 -5.06 -0.89 -25.60
CA VAL A 43 -5.22 -1.99 -26.55
C VAL A 43 -6.64 -2.02 -27.13
N ALA A 44 -7.67 -1.95 -26.26
CA ALA A 44 -9.07 -2.01 -26.68
C ALA A 44 -9.47 -0.83 -27.57
N ARG A 45 -9.00 0.39 -27.27
CA ARG A 45 -9.27 1.58 -28.12
C ARG A 45 -8.66 1.45 -29.52
N ALA A 46 -7.48 0.84 -29.62
CA ALA A 46 -6.78 0.72 -30.88
C ALA A 46 -7.24 -0.46 -31.74
N GLN A 47 -7.52 -1.59 -31.11
CA GLN A 47 -7.82 -2.86 -31.82
C GLN A 47 -9.30 -3.25 -31.75
N GLY A 48 -10.14 -2.51 -31.01
CA GLY A 48 -11.52 -2.91 -30.76
C GLY A 48 -11.57 -4.15 -29.86
N VAL A 49 -11.79 -5.33 -30.44
CA VAL A 49 -11.77 -6.59 -29.71
C VAL A 49 -10.43 -7.29 -29.96
N ALA A 50 -9.64 -7.46 -28.91
CA ALA A 50 -8.30 -8.04 -28.98
C ALA A 50 -8.26 -9.42 -28.31
N PHE A 51 -8.71 -10.46 -29.01
CA PHE A 51 -8.71 -11.84 -28.49
C PHE A 51 -7.31 -12.44 -28.30
N ASP A 52 -6.35 -11.99 -29.14
CA ASP A 52 -4.98 -12.52 -29.15
C ASP A 52 -4.02 -11.73 -28.24
N THR A 53 -4.49 -10.65 -27.60
CA THR A 53 -3.69 -9.83 -26.70
C THR A 53 -4.16 -10.03 -25.24
N LYS A 54 -3.26 -10.51 -24.40
CA LYS A 54 -3.51 -10.70 -22.97
C LYS A 54 -2.70 -9.72 -22.15
N VAL A 55 -3.38 -8.81 -21.45
CA VAL A 55 -2.78 -7.94 -20.43
C VAL A 55 -2.91 -8.64 -19.07
N THR A 56 -1.82 -8.72 -18.32
CA THR A 56 -1.80 -9.43 -17.04
C THR A 56 -0.67 -8.94 -16.14
N THR A 57 -0.78 -9.25 -14.84
CA THR A 57 0.35 -9.16 -13.91
C THR A 57 0.99 -10.52 -13.75
N PHE A 58 2.19 -10.58 -13.15
CA PHE A 58 2.82 -11.87 -12.85
C PHE A 58 1.91 -12.76 -12.00
N ALA A 59 1.28 -12.20 -10.97
CA ALA A 59 0.39 -12.92 -10.08
C ALA A 59 -0.85 -13.46 -10.79
N ARG A 60 -1.52 -12.67 -11.62
CA ARG A 60 -2.70 -13.10 -12.40
C ARG A 60 -2.36 -14.13 -13.47
N PHE A 61 -1.15 -14.03 -14.05
CA PHE A 61 -0.71 -14.98 -15.06
C PHE A 61 -0.57 -16.41 -14.52
N LEU A 62 -0.12 -16.53 -13.28
CA LEU A 62 0.10 -17.83 -12.63
C LEU A 62 -1.18 -18.56 -12.24
N GLY A 63 -2.34 -17.89 -12.23
CA GLY A 63 -3.65 -18.51 -12.01
C GLY A 63 -3.87 -19.01 -10.58
N GLY A 64 -5.13 -19.33 -10.25
CA GLY A 64 -5.53 -19.86 -8.95
C GLY A 64 -5.31 -21.36 -8.82
N GLY A 65 -5.35 -21.86 -7.60
CA GLY A 65 -5.27 -23.29 -7.26
C GLY A 65 -4.25 -23.62 -6.16
N ARG A 66 -3.42 -22.65 -5.78
CA ARG A 66 -2.46 -22.78 -4.66
C ARG A 66 -2.85 -21.81 -3.53
N LYS A 67 -2.53 -22.17 -2.31
CA LYS A 67 -2.73 -21.30 -1.14
C LYS A 67 -1.67 -20.20 -1.18
N VAL A 68 -2.10 -19.00 -1.57
CA VAL A 68 -1.24 -17.81 -1.61
C VAL A 68 -1.53 -16.97 -0.38
N LEU A 69 -0.48 -16.65 0.38
CA LEU A 69 -0.55 -15.70 1.48
C LEU A 69 -0.73 -14.28 0.93
N SER A 70 -1.69 -13.58 1.48
CA SER A 70 -1.79 -12.13 1.31
C SER A 70 -0.64 -11.42 2.02
N LYS A 71 -0.45 -10.13 1.73
CA LYS A 71 0.53 -9.30 2.47
C LYS A 71 0.22 -9.32 3.98
N GLN A 72 -1.05 -9.11 4.36
CA GLN A 72 -1.47 -9.17 5.76
C GLN A 72 -1.29 -10.56 6.38
N GLY A 73 -1.55 -11.63 5.62
CA GLY A 73 -1.31 -13.01 6.07
C GLY A 73 0.17 -13.28 6.34
N SER A 74 1.05 -12.79 5.48
CA SER A 74 2.50 -12.87 5.67
C SER A 74 2.96 -12.13 6.92
N VAL A 75 2.41 -10.94 7.18
CA VAL A 75 2.68 -10.16 8.41
C VAL A 75 2.21 -10.92 9.65
N LEU A 76 1.02 -11.54 9.61
CA LEU A 76 0.49 -12.37 10.71
C LEU A 76 1.42 -13.54 11.02
N VAL A 77 1.89 -14.25 9.99
CA VAL A 77 2.81 -15.40 10.15
C VAL A 77 4.15 -14.96 10.74
N VAL A 78 4.77 -13.92 10.18
CA VAL A 78 6.04 -13.38 10.65
C VAL A 78 5.94 -12.87 12.09
N GLY A 79 4.84 -12.19 12.44
CA GLY A 79 4.56 -11.73 13.80
C GLY A 79 4.41 -12.86 14.78
N GLY A 80 3.65 -13.91 14.45
CA GLY A 80 3.48 -15.11 15.26
C GLY A 80 4.80 -15.86 15.48
N ILE A 81 5.62 -16.00 14.43
CA ILE A 81 6.95 -16.62 14.55
C ILE A 81 7.86 -15.77 15.46
N ALA A 82 7.90 -14.46 15.26
CA ALA A 82 8.72 -13.57 16.09
C ALA A 82 8.30 -13.60 17.57
N ALA A 83 6.99 -13.64 17.84
CA ALA A 83 6.47 -13.78 19.20
C ALA A 83 6.92 -15.11 19.84
N SER A 84 6.88 -16.22 19.11
CA SER A 84 7.33 -17.53 19.59
C SER A 84 8.85 -17.60 19.85
N LEU A 85 9.62 -16.74 19.21
CA LEU A 85 11.08 -16.64 19.30
C LEU A 85 11.56 -15.52 20.25
N SER A 86 10.66 -14.84 20.96
CA SER A 86 10.97 -13.63 21.75
C SER A 86 12.19 -13.78 22.67
N GLY A 87 12.33 -14.92 23.35
CA GLY A 87 13.47 -15.21 24.24
C GLY A 87 14.80 -15.51 23.52
N LYS A 88 14.80 -15.67 22.20
CA LYS A 88 15.99 -15.97 21.38
C LYS A 88 16.48 -14.77 20.57
N LEU A 89 15.65 -13.74 20.40
CA LEU A 89 15.99 -12.52 19.67
C LEU A 89 16.89 -11.62 20.51
N ARG A 90 17.95 -11.08 19.90
CA ARG A 90 18.97 -10.25 20.55
C ARG A 90 18.68 -8.76 20.46
N CYS A 91 18.37 -8.29 19.26
CA CYS A 91 18.07 -6.89 18.98
C CYS A 91 16.56 -6.59 19.10
N PHE A 92 15.73 -7.50 18.62
CA PHE A 92 14.29 -7.28 18.45
C PHE A 92 13.42 -7.99 19.51
N GLY A 93 14.03 -8.46 20.60
CA GLY A 93 13.34 -9.24 21.63
C GLY A 93 12.40 -8.45 22.54
N LYS A 94 12.58 -7.11 22.68
CA LYS A 94 11.74 -6.28 23.56
C LYS A 94 10.29 -6.11 23.07
N SER A 95 10.09 -6.06 21.78
CA SER A 95 8.77 -5.99 21.15
C SER A 95 8.74 -6.91 19.92
N PRO A 96 8.69 -8.22 20.13
CA PRO A 96 8.84 -9.18 19.03
C PRO A 96 7.71 -9.09 18.01
N ALA A 97 6.50 -8.76 18.43
CA ALA A 97 5.34 -8.61 17.54
C ALA A 97 5.23 -7.22 16.92
N GLY A 98 5.72 -6.18 17.60
CA GLY A 98 5.51 -4.77 17.22
C GLY A 98 6.26 -4.25 15.98
N CYS A 99 6.94 -5.11 15.22
CA CYS A 99 7.61 -4.77 13.97
C CYS A 99 7.38 -5.87 12.92
N ALA A 100 6.23 -6.56 12.97
CA ALA A 100 5.94 -7.67 12.08
C ALA A 100 5.95 -7.25 10.61
N GLY A 101 5.34 -6.11 10.28
CA GLY A 101 5.33 -5.54 8.93
C GLY A 101 6.73 -5.27 8.40
N ARG A 102 7.56 -4.56 9.17
CA ARG A 102 8.96 -4.26 8.78
C ARG A 102 9.82 -5.52 8.65
N ARG A 103 9.60 -6.53 9.51
CA ARG A 103 10.29 -7.83 9.36
C ARG A 103 9.87 -8.53 8.09
N TYR A 104 8.57 -8.56 7.81
CA TYR A 104 8.08 -9.13 6.55
C TYR A 104 8.64 -8.39 5.34
N GLU A 105 8.62 -7.06 5.33
CA GLU A 105 9.21 -6.26 4.24
C GLU A 105 10.69 -6.56 4.04
N THR A 106 11.46 -6.69 5.14
CA THR A 106 12.87 -7.08 5.07
C THR A 106 13.04 -8.50 4.50
N ILE A 107 12.22 -9.47 4.95
CA ILE A 107 12.26 -10.84 4.42
C ILE A 107 11.85 -10.86 2.94
N ALA A 108 10.82 -10.12 2.55
CA ALA A 108 10.39 -10.00 1.15
C ALA A 108 11.49 -9.41 0.27
N GLN A 109 12.19 -8.37 0.73
CA GLN A 109 13.33 -7.78 0.04
C GLN A 109 14.50 -8.77 -0.11
N LEU A 110 14.83 -9.52 0.94
CA LEU A 110 15.85 -10.57 0.89
C LEU A 110 15.47 -11.68 -0.10
N ARG A 111 14.22 -12.11 -0.12
CA ARG A 111 13.71 -13.12 -1.05
C ARG A 111 13.76 -12.63 -2.50
N ALA A 112 13.34 -11.39 -2.74
CA ALA A 112 13.39 -10.78 -4.07
C ALA A 112 14.83 -10.66 -4.59
N ALA A 113 15.80 -10.49 -3.69
CA ALA A 113 17.24 -10.49 -4.00
C ALA A 113 17.86 -11.88 -4.05
N LEU A 114 17.09 -12.97 -3.82
CA LEU A 114 17.55 -14.36 -3.73
C LEU A 114 18.61 -14.58 -2.61
N ILE A 115 18.53 -13.80 -1.55
CA ILE A 115 19.40 -13.93 -0.37
C ILE A 115 18.74 -14.92 0.59
N THR A 116 19.45 -16.01 0.90
CA THR A 116 18.97 -17.04 1.83
C THR A 116 19.43 -16.79 3.27
N PRO A 117 18.81 -17.43 4.28
CA PRO A 117 19.29 -17.36 5.66
C PRO A 117 20.74 -17.79 5.82
N GLU A 118 21.21 -18.77 5.00
CA GLU A 118 22.60 -19.25 5.04
C GLU A 118 23.58 -18.15 4.62
N LEU A 119 23.28 -17.41 3.54
CA LEU A 119 24.08 -16.28 3.11
C LEU A 119 24.13 -15.15 4.17
N LEU A 120 23.04 -14.95 4.92
CA LEU A 120 23.03 -13.99 6.04
C LEU A 120 23.93 -14.47 7.18
N ASP A 121 23.93 -15.77 7.49
CA ASP A 121 24.78 -16.34 8.53
C ASP A 121 26.27 -16.30 8.12
N GLU A 122 26.60 -16.49 6.85
CA GLU A 122 27.94 -16.30 6.32
C GLU A 122 28.40 -14.84 6.42
N ALA A 123 27.54 -13.89 5.98
CA ALA A 123 27.84 -12.46 6.07
C ALA A 123 28.03 -11.98 7.52
N ARG A 124 27.32 -12.60 8.47
CA ARG A 124 27.45 -12.32 9.91
C ARG A 124 28.86 -12.50 10.43
N ALA A 125 29.63 -13.44 9.91
CA ALA A 125 31.01 -13.69 10.35
C ALA A 125 31.96 -12.51 10.09
N GLY A 126 31.69 -11.70 9.04
CA GLY A 126 32.46 -10.50 8.69
C GLY A 126 31.83 -9.18 9.16
N ALA A 127 30.64 -9.23 9.79
CA ALA A 127 29.90 -8.04 10.22
C ALA A 127 30.36 -7.56 11.61
N ASP A 128 30.16 -6.26 11.87
CA ASP A 128 30.31 -5.74 13.24
C ASP A 128 29.20 -6.30 14.16
N ARG A 129 29.39 -6.14 15.47
CA ARG A 129 28.52 -6.73 16.49
C ARG A 129 27.04 -6.36 16.29
N VAL A 130 26.73 -5.10 15.97
CA VAL A 130 25.34 -4.62 15.86
C VAL A 130 24.69 -5.24 14.63
N LEU A 131 25.35 -5.20 13.48
CA LEU A 131 24.86 -5.82 12.26
C LEU A 131 24.78 -7.35 12.42
N ALA A 132 25.78 -7.98 13.03
CA ALA A 132 25.79 -9.42 13.28
C ALA A 132 24.59 -9.88 14.14
N ASP A 133 24.22 -9.12 15.17
CA ASP A 133 23.06 -9.43 16.00
C ASP A 133 21.73 -9.19 15.26
N LYS A 134 21.64 -8.13 14.43
CA LYS A 134 20.48 -7.91 13.53
C LYS A 134 20.31 -9.06 12.54
N LEU A 135 21.40 -9.46 11.85
CA LEU A 135 21.36 -10.54 10.87
C LEU A 135 20.97 -11.88 11.51
N ALA A 136 21.43 -12.13 12.74
CA ALA A 136 21.05 -13.34 13.49
C ALA A 136 19.54 -13.39 13.76
N ASP A 137 18.95 -12.27 14.20
CA ASP A 137 17.52 -12.21 14.48
C ASP A 137 16.69 -12.35 13.20
N ILE A 138 17.11 -11.67 12.12
CA ILE A 138 16.44 -11.74 10.82
C ILE A 138 16.53 -13.16 10.25
N SER A 139 17.72 -13.79 10.26
CA SER A 139 17.92 -15.16 9.76
C SER A 139 17.03 -16.15 10.52
N LEU A 140 16.91 -16.00 11.83
CA LEU A 140 16.10 -16.88 12.68
C LEU A 140 14.60 -16.79 12.34
N VAL A 141 14.07 -15.57 12.19
CA VAL A 141 12.65 -15.37 11.81
C VAL A 141 12.42 -15.81 10.38
N TYR A 142 13.35 -15.52 9.47
CA TYR A 142 13.28 -15.90 8.06
C TYR A 142 13.24 -17.41 7.87
N ARG A 143 14.07 -18.19 8.58
CA ARG A 143 13.98 -19.67 8.59
C ARG A 143 12.60 -20.15 9.02
N GLY A 144 12.08 -19.63 10.13
CA GLY A 144 10.74 -19.97 10.58
C GLY A 144 9.65 -19.65 9.55
N TYR A 145 9.82 -18.55 8.79
CA TYR A 145 8.90 -18.20 7.71
C TYR A 145 9.01 -19.15 6.52
N LEU A 146 10.22 -19.55 6.12
CA LEU A 146 10.41 -20.56 5.07
C LEU A 146 9.85 -21.93 5.47
N ASP A 147 10.04 -22.35 6.73
CA ASP A 147 9.46 -23.58 7.27
C ASP A 147 7.93 -23.55 7.24
N PHE A 148 7.34 -22.38 7.46
CA PHE A 148 5.90 -22.21 7.31
C PHE A 148 5.46 -22.35 5.86
N LEU A 149 6.13 -21.68 4.93
CA LEU A 149 5.82 -21.77 3.48
C LEU A 149 5.96 -23.20 2.95
N ALA A 150 6.93 -23.97 3.46
CA ALA A 150 7.15 -25.38 3.07
C ALA A 150 5.94 -26.29 3.38
N ARG A 151 4.98 -25.85 4.20
CA ARG A 151 3.72 -26.55 4.47
C ARG A 151 2.68 -26.42 3.35
N GLY A 152 3.06 -25.89 2.18
CA GLY A 152 2.21 -25.76 1.01
C GLY A 152 1.65 -24.36 0.75
N TRP A 153 2.21 -23.35 1.42
CA TRP A 153 1.88 -21.94 1.18
C TRP A 153 2.85 -21.30 0.20
N LEU A 154 2.36 -20.31 -0.54
CA LEU A 154 3.18 -19.42 -1.36
C LEU A 154 2.98 -17.98 -0.87
N ASP A 155 4.01 -17.19 -0.90
CA ASP A 155 3.96 -15.73 -0.83
C ASP A 155 4.20 -15.12 -2.23
N GLU A 156 4.19 -13.79 -2.35
CA GLU A 156 4.44 -13.11 -3.61
C GLU A 156 5.76 -13.54 -4.28
N SER A 157 6.82 -13.69 -3.48
CA SER A 157 8.11 -14.21 -3.97
C SER A 157 8.02 -15.65 -4.43
N GLY A 158 7.31 -16.52 -3.69
CA GLY A 158 7.07 -17.90 -4.08
C GLY A 158 6.27 -18.01 -5.37
N VAL A 159 5.31 -17.10 -5.57
CA VAL A 159 4.54 -16.99 -6.80
C VAL A 159 5.47 -16.64 -7.99
N LEU A 160 6.33 -15.62 -7.84
CA LEU A 160 7.26 -15.22 -8.90
C LEU A 160 8.24 -16.34 -9.30
N SER A 161 8.65 -17.19 -8.36
CA SER A 161 9.54 -18.31 -8.66
C SER A 161 8.92 -19.36 -9.61
N LEU A 162 7.58 -19.37 -9.73
CA LEU A 162 6.85 -20.27 -10.64
C LEU A 162 6.68 -19.69 -12.06
N LEU A 163 7.03 -18.45 -12.27
CA LEU A 163 6.84 -17.74 -13.55
C LEU A 163 7.51 -18.47 -14.73
N PRO A 164 8.76 -18.97 -14.65
CA PRO A 164 9.38 -19.72 -15.73
C PRO A 164 8.59 -20.96 -16.12
N GLU A 165 8.14 -21.75 -15.16
CA GLU A 165 7.34 -22.97 -15.40
C GLU A 165 5.98 -22.64 -16.06
N ALA A 166 5.32 -21.59 -15.58
CA ALA A 166 4.05 -21.13 -16.15
C ALA A 166 4.20 -20.61 -17.58
N MET A 167 5.29 -19.94 -17.89
CA MET A 167 5.61 -19.50 -19.25
C MET A 167 5.82 -20.68 -20.19
N GLN A 168 6.46 -21.77 -19.72
CA GLN A 168 6.64 -23.00 -20.49
C GLN A 168 5.30 -23.70 -20.77
N LYS A 169 4.38 -23.74 -19.79
CA LYS A 169 3.12 -24.49 -19.87
C LYS A 169 2.05 -23.90 -20.77
N GLY A 170 2.17 -22.67 -21.25
CA GLY A 170 1.12 -22.27 -22.15
C GLY A 170 0.92 -20.80 -22.46
N GLY A 171 1.77 -19.93 -22.03
CA GLY A 171 1.52 -18.50 -22.27
C GLY A 171 2.47 -17.86 -23.27
N ALA A 172 3.77 -18.10 -23.12
CA ALA A 172 4.82 -17.37 -23.82
C ALA A 172 5.25 -17.98 -25.16
N ALA A 173 5.02 -19.26 -25.39
CA ALA A 173 5.46 -19.92 -26.62
C ALA A 173 4.83 -19.29 -27.87
N GLY A 174 5.69 -18.79 -28.78
CA GLY A 174 5.29 -18.13 -30.01
C GLY A 174 4.58 -16.79 -29.84
N ALA A 175 4.49 -16.23 -28.63
CA ALA A 175 3.91 -14.93 -28.39
C ALA A 175 4.96 -13.82 -28.46
N ASN A 176 4.53 -12.60 -28.74
CA ASN A 176 5.30 -11.39 -28.46
C ASN A 176 5.10 -11.07 -26.96
N VAL A 177 6.17 -11.06 -26.19
CA VAL A 177 6.13 -10.79 -24.76
C VAL A 177 6.61 -9.38 -24.48
N TYR A 178 5.79 -8.61 -23.76
CA TYR A 178 6.07 -7.23 -23.40
C TYR A 178 6.11 -7.09 -21.88
N PHE A 179 7.15 -6.42 -21.35
CA PHE A 179 7.25 -5.99 -19.96
C PHE A 179 7.03 -4.48 -19.91
N VAL A 180 5.93 -4.02 -19.30
CA VAL A 180 5.42 -2.67 -19.49
C VAL A 180 5.32 -1.91 -18.18
N GLY A 181 5.95 -0.74 -18.11
CA GLY A 181 5.80 0.22 -17.03
C GLY A 181 6.42 -0.19 -15.69
N PHE A 182 7.28 -1.21 -15.66
CA PHE A 182 8.00 -1.58 -14.45
C PHE A 182 9.00 -0.50 -14.04
N SER A 183 9.04 -0.20 -12.76
CA SER A 183 9.99 0.76 -12.17
C SER A 183 11.33 0.13 -11.79
N SER A 184 11.36 -1.19 -11.60
CA SER A 184 12.57 -2.01 -11.35
C SER A 184 12.26 -3.48 -11.62
N PHE A 185 13.29 -4.29 -11.80
CA PHE A 185 13.16 -5.74 -11.89
C PHE A 185 13.97 -6.42 -10.78
N THR A 186 13.32 -7.28 -10.03
CA THR A 186 13.99 -8.09 -9.02
C THR A 186 14.80 -9.21 -9.66
N ARG A 187 15.75 -9.78 -8.93
CA ARG A 187 16.50 -10.97 -9.41
C ARG A 187 15.58 -12.16 -9.70
N GLN A 188 14.46 -12.30 -8.99
CA GLN A 188 13.46 -13.32 -9.30
C GLN A 188 12.74 -13.05 -10.63
N ALA A 189 12.44 -11.79 -10.95
CA ALA A 189 11.86 -11.43 -12.24
C ALA A 189 12.80 -11.75 -13.42
N ALA A 190 14.12 -11.71 -13.19
CA ALA A 190 15.13 -12.07 -14.17
C ALA A 190 14.95 -13.52 -14.71
N GLU A 191 14.55 -14.46 -13.87
CA GLU A 191 14.27 -15.84 -14.31
C GLU A 191 13.07 -15.90 -15.25
N GLY A 192 12.05 -15.05 -15.01
CA GLY A 192 10.92 -14.89 -15.94
C GLY A 192 11.33 -14.26 -17.27
N ILE A 193 12.18 -13.22 -17.24
CA ILE A 193 12.73 -12.59 -18.46
C ILE A 193 13.54 -13.63 -19.25
N ARG A 194 14.38 -14.41 -18.60
CA ARG A 194 15.17 -15.48 -19.23
C ARG A 194 14.27 -16.54 -19.88
N ALA A 195 13.21 -16.95 -19.20
CA ALA A 195 12.24 -17.89 -19.77
C ALA A 195 11.50 -17.31 -20.98
N ALA A 196 11.10 -16.03 -20.93
CA ALA A 196 10.52 -15.32 -22.06
C ALA A 196 11.48 -15.29 -23.26
N LEU A 197 12.74 -14.95 -23.05
CA LEU A 197 13.77 -14.91 -24.10
C LEU A 197 14.00 -16.29 -24.78
N SER A 198 13.75 -17.39 -24.07
CA SER A 198 13.93 -18.73 -24.62
C SER A 198 12.69 -19.26 -25.37
N LEU A 199 11.49 -18.76 -25.06
CA LEU A 199 10.21 -19.34 -25.50
C LEU A 199 9.43 -18.44 -26.47
N ALA A 200 9.55 -17.13 -26.33
CA ALA A 200 8.73 -16.16 -27.04
C ALA A 200 9.19 -15.96 -28.50
N LYS A 201 8.30 -15.47 -29.35
CA LYS A 201 8.62 -15.00 -30.71
C LYS A 201 9.50 -13.74 -30.65
N SER A 202 9.16 -12.80 -29.78
CA SER A 202 9.92 -11.58 -29.50
C SER A 202 9.76 -11.18 -28.03
N VAL A 203 10.76 -10.49 -27.49
CA VAL A 203 10.72 -9.94 -26.13
C VAL A 203 11.04 -8.46 -26.18
N SER A 204 10.17 -7.64 -25.62
CA SER A 204 10.34 -6.20 -25.55
C SER A 204 10.01 -5.67 -24.16
N ALA A 205 10.71 -4.64 -23.73
CA ALA A 205 10.35 -3.85 -22.56
C ALA A 205 9.91 -2.45 -22.98
N VAL A 206 8.83 -1.93 -22.42
CA VAL A 206 8.35 -0.56 -22.61
C VAL A 206 8.36 0.11 -21.24
N LEU A 207 9.36 0.92 -20.99
CA LEU A 207 9.70 1.42 -19.65
C LEU A 207 9.70 2.96 -19.64
N ILE A 208 9.27 3.52 -18.52
CA ILE A 208 9.32 4.97 -18.31
C ILE A 208 10.76 5.35 -17.97
N GLY A 209 11.25 6.41 -18.62
CA GLY A 209 12.60 6.90 -18.42
C GLY A 209 12.99 8.01 -19.40
N GLY A 210 14.26 8.37 -19.43
CA GLY A 210 14.80 9.40 -20.32
C GLY A 210 16.30 9.25 -20.55
N GLU A 211 16.85 9.92 -21.55
CA GLU A 211 18.28 9.86 -21.85
C GLU A 211 19.15 10.34 -20.69
N GLU A 212 18.67 11.32 -19.94
CA GLU A 212 19.39 11.97 -18.83
C GLU A 212 18.93 11.47 -17.45
N ALA A 213 17.90 10.61 -17.37
CA ALA A 213 17.40 10.08 -16.11
C ALA A 213 18.39 9.07 -15.50
N LEU A 214 18.69 9.24 -14.21
CA LEU A 214 19.62 8.38 -13.49
C LEU A 214 18.89 7.25 -12.75
N TYR A 215 17.86 7.59 -11.98
CA TYR A 215 17.17 6.65 -11.10
C TYR A 215 15.91 6.06 -11.73
N THR A 216 15.22 6.82 -12.56
CA THR A 216 14.04 6.32 -13.30
C THR A 216 14.43 5.27 -14.35
N ASN A 217 15.67 5.29 -14.84
CA ASN A 217 16.22 4.27 -15.73
C ASN A 217 16.65 2.97 -15.03
N GLU A 218 16.40 2.79 -13.74
CA GLU A 218 16.76 1.55 -13.03
C GLU A 218 16.20 0.30 -13.71
N ALA A 219 14.91 0.32 -14.08
CA ALA A 219 14.28 -0.79 -14.80
C ALA A 219 14.91 -1.07 -16.16
N VAL A 220 15.36 -0.03 -16.88
CA VAL A 220 16.05 -0.15 -18.16
C VAL A 220 17.39 -0.87 -17.97
N HIS A 221 18.18 -0.44 -16.98
CA HIS A 221 19.47 -1.05 -16.66
C HIS A 221 19.31 -2.49 -16.15
N ASP A 222 18.30 -2.75 -15.32
CA ASP A 222 18.02 -4.10 -14.83
C ASP A 222 17.66 -5.04 -16.00
N PHE A 223 16.78 -4.60 -16.89
CA PHE A 223 16.36 -5.41 -18.03
C PHE A 223 17.55 -5.73 -18.96
N GLU A 224 18.40 -4.73 -19.27
CA GLU A 224 19.64 -4.94 -20.04
C GLU A 224 20.58 -5.93 -19.37
N LYS A 225 20.80 -5.76 -18.07
CA LYS A 225 21.63 -6.66 -17.26
C LYS A 225 21.13 -8.10 -17.34
N TYR A 226 19.82 -8.28 -17.19
CA TYR A 226 19.23 -9.64 -17.22
C TYR A 226 19.18 -10.25 -18.62
N CYS A 227 18.99 -9.44 -19.66
CA CYS A 227 19.16 -9.88 -21.04
C CYS A 227 20.59 -10.35 -21.31
N ALA A 228 21.59 -9.56 -20.88
CA ALA A 228 23.01 -9.91 -21.03
C ALA A 228 23.37 -11.20 -20.29
N LEU A 229 22.88 -11.39 -19.05
CA LEU A 229 23.06 -12.64 -18.30
C LEU A 229 22.40 -13.85 -18.97
N ALA A 230 21.33 -13.63 -19.74
CA ALA A 230 20.67 -14.67 -20.55
C ALA A 230 21.34 -14.87 -21.93
N GLY A 231 22.42 -14.17 -22.24
CA GLY A 231 23.11 -14.23 -23.53
C GLY A 231 22.38 -13.55 -24.67
N ALA A 232 21.43 -12.64 -24.40
CA ALA A 232 20.66 -11.91 -25.39
C ALA A 232 21.22 -10.49 -25.56
N ALA A 233 21.35 -10.03 -26.82
CA ALA A 233 21.65 -8.64 -27.11
C ALA A 233 20.38 -7.79 -26.91
N CYS A 234 20.52 -6.59 -26.37
CA CYS A 234 19.44 -5.68 -26.11
C CYS A 234 19.64 -4.37 -26.91
N ARG A 235 18.59 -3.96 -27.65
CA ARG A 235 18.58 -2.69 -28.38
C ARG A 235 17.69 -1.69 -27.64
N ARG A 236 18.23 -0.53 -27.29
CA ARG A 236 17.50 0.56 -26.67
C ARG A 236 17.04 1.57 -27.71
N THR A 237 15.79 2.01 -27.61
CA THR A 237 15.20 3.06 -28.45
C THR A 237 14.44 4.03 -27.56
N TYR A 238 14.78 5.32 -27.64
CA TYR A 238 14.06 6.37 -26.93
C TYR A 238 12.91 6.88 -27.81
N ILE A 239 11.73 6.93 -27.24
CA ILE A 239 10.52 7.47 -27.90
C ILE A 239 10.43 8.96 -27.58
N PRO A 240 10.27 9.83 -28.61
CA PRO A 240 10.12 11.25 -28.39
C PRO A 240 8.89 11.57 -27.51
N SER A 241 9.01 12.61 -26.69
CA SER A 241 7.91 13.15 -25.89
C SER A 241 6.86 13.81 -26.78
N ALA A 242 5.59 13.60 -26.46
CA ALA A 242 4.46 14.31 -27.08
C ALA A 242 4.00 15.53 -26.24
N LEU A 243 4.69 15.85 -25.15
CA LEU A 243 4.41 17.03 -24.34
C LEU A 243 4.67 18.31 -25.13
N CYS A 244 3.99 19.39 -24.75
CA CYS A 244 4.33 20.72 -25.30
C CYS A 244 5.76 21.11 -24.88
N PRO A 245 6.45 21.97 -25.65
CA PRO A 245 7.84 22.33 -25.39
C PRO A 245 8.09 22.84 -23.97
N GLU A 246 7.14 23.57 -23.39
CA GLU A 246 7.23 24.13 -22.05
C GLU A 246 7.15 23.03 -20.98
N ALA A 247 6.23 22.08 -21.13
CA ALA A 247 6.10 20.96 -20.20
C ALA A 247 7.30 20.01 -20.30
N GLU A 248 7.82 19.77 -21.51
CA GLU A 248 9.03 18.98 -21.70
C GLU A 248 10.26 19.67 -21.10
N ALA A 249 10.37 21.00 -21.23
CA ALA A 249 11.43 21.76 -20.59
C ALA A 249 11.32 21.65 -19.05
N LEU A 250 10.11 21.80 -18.48
CA LEU A 250 9.88 21.64 -17.06
C LEU A 250 10.30 20.25 -16.59
N ARG A 251 9.88 19.20 -17.28
CA ARG A 251 10.24 17.81 -16.98
C ARG A 251 11.77 17.60 -16.90
N ARG A 252 12.52 18.26 -17.79
CA ARG A 252 14.00 18.14 -17.82
C ARG A 252 14.70 19.01 -16.79
N THR A 253 14.09 20.12 -16.39
CA THR A 253 14.79 21.15 -15.59
C THR A 253 14.36 21.19 -14.14
N LEU A 254 13.27 20.56 -13.74
CA LEU A 254 12.68 20.73 -12.40
C LEU A 254 13.69 20.45 -11.27
N PHE A 255 14.63 19.53 -11.50
CA PHE A 255 15.67 19.20 -10.55
C PHE A 255 17.11 19.38 -11.11
N ASP A 256 17.24 19.94 -12.32
CA ASP A 256 18.52 20.27 -12.94
C ASP A 256 18.59 21.76 -13.31
N PRO A 257 19.17 22.61 -12.45
CA PRO A 257 19.24 24.06 -12.69
C PRO A 257 20.14 24.45 -13.87
N ALA A 258 20.92 23.51 -14.43
CA ALA A 258 21.80 23.78 -15.55
C ALA A 258 21.08 23.78 -16.93
N TYR A 259 19.84 23.34 -16.97
CA TYR A 259 19.09 23.26 -18.22
C TYR A 259 18.45 24.60 -18.58
N PRO A 260 18.52 25.06 -19.86
CA PRO A 260 17.89 26.33 -20.26
C PRO A 260 16.36 26.22 -20.23
N VAL A 261 15.72 27.12 -19.52
CA VAL A 261 14.24 27.22 -19.44
C VAL A 261 13.71 28.11 -20.58
N PRO A 262 12.63 27.75 -21.28
CA PRO A 262 12.00 28.62 -22.29
C PRO A 262 11.49 29.92 -21.62
N VAL A 263 11.75 31.07 -22.27
CA VAL A 263 11.43 32.39 -21.69
C VAL A 263 9.93 32.72 -21.75
N ASN A 264 9.14 32.05 -22.60
CA ASN A 264 7.71 32.34 -22.82
C ASN A 264 6.88 31.07 -22.60
N ALA A 265 6.68 30.65 -21.33
CA ALA A 265 5.79 29.57 -21.02
C ALA A 265 4.32 30.03 -21.08
N ARG A 266 3.55 29.52 -22.06
CA ARG A 266 2.11 29.83 -22.23
C ARG A 266 1.22 28.77 -21.59
N ASN A 267 1.73 27.54 -21.45
CA ASN A 267 0.99 26.37 -21.00
C ASN A 267 1.40 25.93 -19.58
N VAL A 268 2.28 26.69 -18.92
CA VAL A 268 2.70 26.44 -17.54
C VAL A 268 2.41 27.69 -16.74
N HIS A 269 1.64 27.53 -15.66
CA HIS A 269 1.24 28.61 -14.77
C HIS A 269 1.71 28.28 -13.35
N LEU A 270 2.23 29.26 -12.65
CA LEU A 270 2.63 29.14 -11.26
C LEU A 270 1.73 30.05 -10.40
N PHE A 271 1.20 29.50 -9.34
CA PHE A 271 0.41 30.20 -8.32
C PHE A 271 0.99 29.90 -6.95
N GLU A 272 1.04 30.91 -6.10
CA GLU A 272 1.41 30.80 -4.69
C GLU A 272 0.21 31.21 -3.85
N GLY A 273 -0.38 30.25 -3.14
CA GLY A 273 -1.49 30.46 -2.21
C GLY A 273 -1.01 30.93 -0.85
N ALA A 274 -1.87 31.59 -0.09
CA ALA A 274 -1.60 31.96 1.29
C ALA A 274 -1.56 30.72 2.21
N ASP A 275 -2.36 29.72 1.90
CA ASP A 275 -2.44 28.43 2.57
C ASP A 275 -2.95 27.35 1.62
N GLU A 276 -3.09 26.13 2.14
CA GLU A 276 -3.58 24.97 1.36
C GLU A 276 -5.00 25.17 0.81
N GLU A 277 -5.88 25.82 1.58
CA GLU A 277 -7.26 26.07 1.16
C GLU A 277 -7.29 27.05 -0.01
N ASP A 278 -6.47 28.08 0.01
CA ASP A 278 -6.34 29.07 -1.08
C ASP A 278 -5.80 28.44 -2.37
N GLU A 279 -4.81 27.53 -2.26
CA GLU A 279 -4.33 26.74 -3.42
C GLU A 279 -5.46 25.88 -4.02
N LEU A 280 -6.26 25.21 -3.19
CA LEU A 280 -7.38 24.39 -3.65
C LEU A 280 -8.52 25.21 -4.26
N VAL A 281 -8.80 26.41 -3.72
CA VAL A 281 -9.76 27.37 -4.30
C VAL A 281 -9.29 27.81 -5.67
N TYR A 282 -8.00 28.15 -5.81
CA TYR A 282 -7.43 28.48 -7.13
C TYR A 282 -7.55 27.29 -8.09
N ALA A 283 -7.19 26.08 -7.66
CA ALA A 283 -7.35 24.87 -8.46
C ALA A 283 -8.80 24.65 -8.91
N ALA A 284 -9.78 24.84 -8.01
CA ALA A 284 -11.21 24.75 -8.31
C ALA A 284 -11.63 25.79 -9.36
N THR A 285 -11.13 27.00 -9.26
CA THR A 285 -11.40 28.08 -10.23
C THR A 285 -10.83 27.74 -11.60
N VAL A 286 -9.61 27.23 -11.66
CA VAL A 286 -8.98 26.76 -12.93
C VAL A 286 -9.81 25.62 -13.53
N ILE A 287 -10.22 24.63 -12.73
CA ILE A 287 -11.03 23.50 -13.20
C ILE A 287 -12.35 24.00 -13.80
N GLN A 288 -13.04 24.94 -13.12
CA GLN A 288 -14.28 25.51 -13.65
C GLN A 288 -14.05 26.28 -14.95
N SER A 289 -12.99 27.07 -15.06
CA SER A 289 -12.66 27.77 -16.30
C SER A 289 -12.36 26.79 -17.45
N GLU A 290 -11.60 25.72 -17.20
CA GLU A 290 -11.32 24.68 -18.20
C GLU A 290 -12.62 24.01 -18.70
N VAL A 291 -13.56 23.75 -17.79
CA VAL A 291 -14.82 23.08 -18.14
C VAL A 291 -15.81 24.05 -18.78
N LEU A 292 -16.02 25.24 -18.20
CA LEU A 292 -17.06 26.18 -18.64
C LEU A 292 -16.63 27.00 -19.86
N ASP A 293 -15.38 27.50 -19.88
CA ASP A 293 -14.89 28.39 -20.90
C ASP A 293 -14.25 27.66 -22.09
N ARG A 294 -13.52 26.54 -21.79
CA ARG A 294 -12.81 25.76 -22.83
C ARG A 294 -13.53 24.48 -23.25
N GLY A 295 -14.63 24.14 -22.59
CA GLY A 295 -15.47 22.99 -22.95
C GLY A 295 -14.83 21.63 -22.67
N LEU A 296 -13.85 21.56 -21.76
CA LEU A 296 -13.29 20.29 -21.29
C LEU A 296 -14.32 19.58 -20.41
N ARG A 297 -14.10 18.30 -20.18
CA ARG A 297 -14.84 17.52 -19.17
C ARG A 297 -14.02 17.42 -17.90
N TYR A 298 -14.66 17.22 -16.78
CA TYR A 298 -13.98 17.01 -15.49
C TYR A 298 -12.94 15.88 -15.58
N ARG A 299 -13.22 14.82 -16.30
CA ARG A 299 -12.28 13.70 -16.51
C ARG A 299 -11.04 14.05 -17.37
N ASP A 300 -11.05 15.19 -18.06
CA ASP A 300 -9.92 15.69 -18.84
C ASP A 300 -8.92 16.48 -17.96
N VAL A 301 -9.28 16.71 -16.67
CA VAL A 301 -8.47 17.44 -15.69
C VAL A 301 -8.01 16.50 -14.58
N ALA A 302 -6.75 16.63 -14.20
CA ALA A 302 -6.18 15.94 -13.04
C ALA A 302 -5.63 16.95 -12.03
N LEU A 303 -5.88 16.69 -10.75
CA LEU A 303 -5.28 17.39 -9.61
C LEU A 303 -4.32 16.44 -8.89
N LEU A 304 -3.06 16.83 -8.80
CA LEU A 304 -2.04 16.12 -8.05
C LEU A 304 -1.72 16.88 -6.76
N LEU A 305 -1.75 16.18 -5.65
CA LEU A 305 -1.50 16.76 -4.34
C LEU A 305 -0.18 16.24 -3.77
N GLY A 306 0.56 17.12 -3.08
CA GLY A 306 1.77 16.75 -2.36
C GLY A 306 1.49 15.83 -1.16
N ASP A 307 0.37 16.06 -0.47
CA ASP A 307 -0.15 15.19 0.60
C ASP A 307 -1.67 14.97 0.46
N PRO A 308 -2.11 14.04 -0.39
CA PRO A 308 -3.53 13.79 -0.60
C PRO A 308 -4.30 13.35 0.66
N LYS A 309 -3.60 12.82 1.67
CA LYS A 309 -4.23 12.37 2.92
C LYS A 309 -4.48 13.55 3.87
N GLY A 310 -3.51 14.42 4.01
CA GLY A 310 -3.62 15.66 4.80
C GLY A 310 -4.65 16.61 4.19
N SER A 311 -4.59 16.82 2.88
CA SER A 311 -5.45 17.75 2.13
C SER A 311 -6.92 17.32 2.01
N ARG A 312 -7.27 16.11 2.46
CA ARG A 312 -8.61 15.53 2.23
C ARG A 312 -9.76 16.42 2.72
N VAL A 313 -9.66 16.98 3.91
CA VAL A 313 -10.75 17.77 4.51
C VAL A 313 -10.93 19.09 3.77
N ALA A 314 -9.83 19.76 3.42
CA ALA A 314 -9.86 20.99 2.64
C ALA A 314 -10.39 20.73 1.22
N LEU A 315 -9.97 19.61 0.58
CA LEU A 315 -10.45 19.18 -0.72
C LEU A 315 -11.98 18.94 -0.72
N GLU A 316 -12.49 18.17 0.25
CA GLU A 316 -13.93 17.91 0.37
C GLU A 316 -14.74 19.20 0.54
N LYS A 317 -14.26 20.13 1.37
CA LYS A 317 -14.89 21.43 1.58
C LYS A 317 -14.92 22.22 0.29
N VAL A 318 -13.75 22.50 -0.30
CA VAL A 318 -13.62 23.39 -1.47
C VAL A 318 -14.36 22.79 -2.68
N PHE A 319 -14.13 21.51 -3.01
CA PHE A 319 -14.77 20.91 -4.18
C PHE A 319 -16.28 20.72 -3.99
N GLY A 320 -16.74 20.53 -2.73
CA GLY A 320 -18.16 20.54 -2.39
C GLY A 320 -18.80 21.91 -2.60
N GLU A 321 -18.16 23.00 -2.18
CA GLU A 321 -18.63 24.38 -2.37
C GLU A 321 -18.68 24.78 -3.85
N TYR A 322 -17.71 24.34 -4.64
CA TYR A 322 -17.64 24.60 -6.08
C TYR A 322 -18.46 23.60 -6.94
N GLY A 323 -19.05 22.58 -6.34
CA GLY A 323 -19.82 21.55 -7.06
C GLY A 323 -19.00 20.72 -8.04
N ILE A 324 -17.68 20.53 -7.77
CA ILE A 324 -16.76 19.80 -8.64
C ILE A 324 -16.80 18.31 -8.29
N PRO A 325 -17.24 17.43 -9.21
CA PRO A 325 -17.16 15.99 -9.00
C PRO A 325 -15.70 15.55 -9.11
N TYR A 326 -15.23 14.77 -8.13
CA TYR A 326 -13.86 14.25 -8.12
C TYR A 326 -13.80 12.79 -7.68
N TYR A 327 -12.74 12.13 -8.06
CA TYR A 327 -12.34 10.81 -7.59
C TYR A 327 -10.92 10.90 -7.04
N ALA A 328 -10.78 10.67 -5.73
CA ALA A 328 -9.47 10.65 -5.08
C ALA A 328 -8.94 9.21 -5.02
N ASP A 329 -7.79 8.97 -5.68
CA ASP A 329 -7.04 7.70 -5.60
C ASP A 329 -6.18 7.69 -4.32
N VAL A 330 -6.86 7.85 -3.18
CA VAL A 330 -6.23 7.83 -1.86
C VAL A 330 -6.55 6.51 -1.18
N LYS A 331 -5.54 5.69 -1.00
CA LYS A 331 -5.67 4.43 -0.29
C LYS A 331 -5.76 4.66 1.21
N ARG A 332 -6.73 4.01 1.84
CA ARG A 332 -6.93 4.06 3.29
C ARG A 332 -6.60 2.70 3.88
N THR A 333 -5.81 2.69 4.94
CA THR A 333 -5.54 1.45 5.68
C THR A 333 -6.77 1.05 6.50
N LEU A 334 -7.02 -0.24 6.62
CA LEU A 334 -8.13 -0.74 7.44
C LEU A 334 -7.90 -0.43 8.93
N ALA A 335 -6.67 -0.29 9.40
CA ALA A 335 -6.35 0.09 10.77
C ALA A 335 -6.94 1.47 11.18
N ALA A 336 -7.12 2.38 10.22
CA ALA A 336 -7.74 3.69 10.45
C ALA A 336 -9.28 3.62 10.55
N HIS A 337 -9.89 2.50 10.15
CA HIS A 337 -11.35 2.34 10.16
C HIS A 337 -11.90 2.35 11.60
N PRO A 338 -13.00 3.07 11.88
CA PRO A 338 -13.55 3.19 13.23
C PRO A 338 -13.84 1.84 13.91
N LEU A 339 -14.32 0.84 13.16
CA LEU A 339 -14.56 -0.51 13.68
C LEU A 339 -13.24 -1.23 14.03
N ALA A 340 -12.18 -1.04 13.23
CA ALA A 340 -10.86 -1.60 13.55
C ALA A 340 -10.29 -0.97 14.83
N ARG A 341 -10.46 0.34 14.99
CA ARG A 341 -10.07 1.05 16.23
C ARG A 341 -10.85 0.55 17.45
N PHE A 342 -12.14 0.23 17.30
CA PHE A 342 -12.95 -0.38 18.35
C PHE A 342 -12.39 -1.76 18.75
N VAL A 343 -12.04 -2.61 17.79
CA VAL A 343 -11.42 -3.93 18.06
C VAL A 343 -10.05 -3.77 18.74
N LEU A 344 -9.20 -2.86 18.26
CA LEU A 344 -7.89 -2.61 18.87
C LEU A 344 -8.02 -2.00 20.27
N GLY A 345 -9.01 -1.14 20.51
CA GLY A 345 -9.35 -0.59 21.82
C GLY A 345 -9.78 -1.68 22.82
N TRP A 346 -10.47 -2.72 22.36
CA TRP A 346 -10.78 -3.88 23.20
C TRP A 346 -9.49 -4.59 23.67
N PHE A 347 -8.51 -4.79 22.79
CA PHE A 347 -7.22 -5.35 23.16
C PHE A 347 -6.42 -4.44 24.09
N ALA A 348 -6.43 -3.12 23.88
CA ALA A 348 -5.77 -2.16 24.76
C ALA A 348 -6.31 -2.28 26.18
N LEU A 349 -7.62 -2.28 26.37
CA LEU A 349 -8.26 -2.48 27.67
C LEU A 349 -7.87 -3.79 28.34
N LEU A 350 -7.78 -4.88 27.56
CA LEU A 350 -7.39 -6.19 28.08
C LEU A 350 -5.92 -6.21 28.51
N SER A 351 -5.04 -5.57 27.76
CA SER A 351 -3.58 -5.56 27.98
C SER A 351 -3.16 -4.59 29.08
N GLU A 352 -3.74 -3.37 29.07
CA GLU A 352 -3.39 -2.30 30.00
C GLU A 352 -4.19 -2.34 31.32
N GLY A 353 -5.01 -3.37 31.49
CA GLY A 353 -5.76 -3.59 32.74
C GLY A 353 -6.82 -2.54 33.01
N PHE A 354 -7.55 -2.11 31.97
CA PHE A 354 -8.58 -1.06 32.00
C PHE A 354 -8.01 0.29 32.39
N ASP A 355 -7.04 0.76 31.61
CA ASP A 355 -6.58 2.14 31.71
C ASP A 355 -7.75 3.08 31.48
N PRO A 356 -7.85 4.22 32.21
CA PRO A 356 -8.96 5.17 32.07
C PRO A 356 -9.13 5.76 30.68
N ALA A 357 -8.03 6.09 30.00
CA ALA A 357 -8.09 6.68 28.67
C ALA A 357 -8.60 5.66 27.63
N ASP A 358 -8.18 4.40 27.74
CA ASP A 358 -8.67 3.32 26.89
C ASP A 358 -10.15 3.03 27.15
N ALA A 359 -10.58 3.07 28.42
CA ALA A 359 -11.98 2.87 28.78
C ALA A 359 -12.86 4.00 28.22
N ASP A 360 -12.42 5.25 28.34
CA ASP A 360 -13.09 6.41 27.76
C ASP A 360 -13.20 6.31 26.24
N ALA A 361 -12.10 5.98 25.55
CA ALA A 361 -12.06 5.83 24.11
C ALA A 361 -12.96 4.68 23.62
N PHE A 362 -12.98 3.53 24.30
CA PHE A 362 -13.80 2.38 23.95
C PHE A 362 -15.29 2.67 24.10
N VAL A 363 -15.71 3.27 25.23
CA VAL A 363 -17.09 3.67 25.50
C VAL A 363 -17.53 4.80 24.56
N GLY A 364 -16.63 5.73 24.21
CA GLY A 364 -16.88 6.83 23.27
C GLY A 364 -17.15 6.37 21.83
N SER A 365 -16.76 5.15 21.46
CA SER A 365 -17.01 4.62 20.13
C SER A 365 -18.51 4.43 19.87
N GLU A 366 -18.98 4.78 18.66
CA GLU A 366 -20.36 4.50 18.23
C GLU A 366 -20.66 3.00 18.26
N PHE A 367 -19.67 2.15 18.01
CA PHE A 367 -19.81 0.69 18.09
C PHE A 367 -20.00 0.15 19.49
N PHE A 368 -19.72 0.93 20.53
CA PHE A 368 -20.09 0.55 21.89
C PHE A 368 -21.62 0.48 22.05
N GLY A 369 -22.37 1.24 21.27
CA GLY A 369 -23.85 1.27 21.29
C GLY A 369 -24.41 2.03 22.51
N GLY A 370 -25.73 2.01 22.62
CA GLY A 370 -26.43 2.86 23.58
C GLY A 370 -26.62 4.29 23.06
N ASP A 371 -27.45 5.08 23.73
CA ASP A 371 -27.64 6.46 23.34
C ASP A 371 -26.41 7.33 23.69
N ARG A 372 -26.18 8.36 22.90
CA ARG A 372 -25.01 9.23 23.04
C ARG A 372 -24.95 9.93 24.40
N ARG A 373 -26.10 10.38 24.92
CA ARG A 373 -26.16 11.09 26.20
C ARG A 373 -25.72 10.19 27.34
N SER A 374 -26.19 8.96 27.38
CA SER A 374 -25.81 7.98 28.40
C SER A 374 -24.33 7.61 28.31
N ARG A 375 -23.79 7.46 27.11
CA ARG A 375 -22.33 7.22 26.93
C ARG A 375 -21.50 8.41 27.45
N GLU A 376 -21.87 9.65 27.12
CA GLU A 376 -21.18 10.84 27.61
C GLU A 376 -21.27 10.96 29.14
N LEU A 377 -22.43 10.62 29.73
CA LEU A 377 -22.59 10.60 31.19
C LEU A 377 -21.61 9.59 31.82
N TYR A 378 -21.50 8.37 31.23
CA TYR A 378 -20.60 7.35 31.76
C TYR A 378 -19.12 7.72 31.55
N ARG A 379 -18.77 8.34 30.44
CA ARG A 379 -17.44 8.88 30.17
C ARG A 379 -17.04 9.95 31.20
N ASN A 380 -17.94 10.88 31.48
CA ASN A 380 -17.74 11.86 32.55
C ASN A 380 -17.57 11.21 33.92
N TYR A 381 -18.35 10.17 34.21
CA TYR A 381 -18.19 9.38 35.44
C TYR A 381 -16.81 8.73 35.50
N LEU A 382 -16.33 8.12 34.43
CA LEU A 382 -15.00 7.50 34.35
C LEU A 382 -13.91 8.52 34.65
N LEU A 383 -13.98 9.71 34.05
CA LEU A 383 -13.01 10.77 34.24
C LEU A 383 -12.98 11.34 35.66
N HIS A 384 -14.13 11.47 36.30
CA HIS A 384 -14.23 12.09 37.62
C HIS A 384 -14.06 11.13 38.78
N TYR A 385 -14.60 9.92 38.67
CA TYR A 385 -14.68 8.99 39.79
C TYR A 385 -13.88 7.70 39.60
N ALA A 386 -13.56 7.32 38.37
CA ALA A 386 -12.90 6.07 38.04
C ALA A 386 -11.58 6.27 37.27
N ASN A 387 -10.99 7.48 37.35
CA ASN A 387 -9.77 7.87 36.64
C ASN A 387 -8.51 7.23 37.27
N TYR A 388 -8.50 5.91 37.32
CA TYR A 388 -7.37 5.08 37.74
C TYR A 388 -7.47 3.70 37.12
N ARG A 389 -6.35 3.02 36.97
CA ARG A 389 -6.27 1.69 36.35
C ARG A 389 -7.23 0.70 37.03
N GLY A 390 -8.11 0.10 36.24
CA GLY A 390 -9.15 -0.79 36.74
C GLY A 390 -10.36 -0.09 37.36
N GLY A 391 -10.41 1.24 37.36
CA GLY A 391 -11.54 2.01 37.91
C GLY A 391 -12.87 1.65 37.27
N ALA A 392 -12.89 1.50 35.94
CA ALA A 392 -14.08 1.11 35.18
C ALA A 392 -14.67 -0.27 35.58
N ARG A 393 -13.91 -1.12 36.27
CA ARG A 393 -14.38 -2.41 36.78
C ARG A 393 -15.11 -2.31 38.11
N ARG A 394 -14.92 -1.21 38.84
CA ARG A 394 -15.51 -1.04 40.16
C ARG A 394 -17.02 -0.72 40.06
N PRO A 395 -17.80 -1.10 41.07
CA PRO A 395 -19.19 -0.67 41.18
C PRO A 395 -19.32 0.85 41.08
N VAL A 396 -20.44 1.31 40.56
CA VAL A 396 -20.74 2.74 40.48
C VAL A 396 -20.81 3.32 41.89
N LYS A 397 -20.19 4.49 42.09
CA LYS A 397 -20.13 5.14 43.39
C LYS A 397 -21.52 5.57 43.85
N GLU A 398 -21.83 5.41 45.14
CA GLU A 398 -23.07 5.93 45.74
C GLU A 398 -23.14 7.45 45.57
N GLY A 399 -24.31 7.95 45.17
CA GLY A 399 -24.56 9.36 44.94
C GLY A 399 -24.12 9.90 43.59
N ALA A 400 -23.70 9.02 42.65
CA ALA A 400 -23.47 9.44 41.26
C ALA A 400 -24.80 9.77 40.56
N ASP A 401 -24.74 10.62 39.54
CA ASP A 401 -25.91 10.95 38.71
C ASP A 401 -26.33 9.71 37.90
N ASP A 402 -27.63 9.40 37.87
CA ASP A 402 -28.22 8.28 37.15
C ASP A 402 -27.50 6.93 37.33
N PRO A 403 -27.34 6.42 38.59
CA PRO A 403 -26.52 5.26 38.87
C PRO A 403 -26.96 3.98 38.17
N LEU A 404 -28.24 3.84 37.83
CA LEU A 404 -28.76 2.72 37.06
C LEU A 404 -28.26 2.71 35.61
N VAL A 405 -28.21 3.88 34.97
CA VAL A 405 -27.70 4.04 33.61
C VAL A 405 -26.18 3.78 33.60
N LEU A 406 -25.46 4.33 34.58
CA LEU A 406 -24.02 4.14 34.71
C LEU A 406 -23.68 2.66 34.92
N ASP A 407 -24.42 1.94 35.78
CA ASP A 407 -24.15 0.53 36.06
C ASP A 407 -24.53 -0.37 34.87
N ALA A 408 -25.56 -0.03 34.13
CA ALA A 408 -25.93 -0.71 32.89
C ALA A 408 -24.79 -0.62 31.85
N LEU A 409 -24.21 0.58 31.64
CA LEU A 409 -23.08 0.79 30.73
C LEU A 409 -21.80 0.14 31.24
N ARG A 410 -21.54 0.18 32.55
CA ARG A 410 -20.43 -0.55 33.18
C ARG A 410 -20.58 -2.06 32.94
N SER A 411 -21.78 -2.60 33.16
CA SER A 411 -22.05 -4.03 32.94
C SER A 411 -21.90 -4.40 31.47
N ARG A 412 -22.32 -3.53 30.55
CA ARG A 412 -22.10 -3.67 29.11
C ARG A 412 -20.61 -3.69 28.77
N LEU A 413 -19.81 -2.76 29.34
CA LEU A 413 -18.37 -2.72 29.18
C LEU A 413 -17.72 -4.01 29.64
N LEU A 414 -18.04 -4.46 30.88
CA LEU A 414 -17.45 -5.68 31.44
C LEU A 414 -17.83 -6.93 30.66
N SER A 415 -19.05 -6.98 30.16
CA SER A 415 -19.52 -8.12 29.35
C SER A 415 -18.79 -8.30 28.03
N ALA A 416 -18.11 -7.25 27.52
CA ALA A 416 -17.24 -7.35 26.36
C ALA A 416 -16.03 -8.25 26.58
N PHE A 417 -15.68 -8.52 27.86
CA PHE A 417 -14.48 -9.28 28.24
C PHE A 417 -14.81 -10.66 28.82
N ASP A 418 -16.06 -11.14 28.70
CA ASP A 418 -16.46 -12.47 29.14
C ASP A 418 -15.61 -13.53 28.43
N GLY A 419 -14.90 -14.36 29.20
CA GLY A 419 -14.03 -15.40 28.70
C GLY A 419 -12.66 -14.91 28.18
N ALA A 420 -12.38 -13.62 28.24
CA ALA A 420 -11.11 -13.06 27.81
C ALA A 420 -10.02 -13.25 28.87
N SER A 421 -8.79 -13.55 28.42
CA SER A 421 -7.60 -13.66 29.26
C SER A 421 -6.41 -12.98 28.59
N ALA A 422 -5.47 -12.52 29.40
CA ALA A 422 -4.27 -11.84 28.93
C ALA A 422 -3.33 -12.74 28.08
N ALA A 423 -3.48 -14.07 28.13
CA ALA A 423 -2.70 -15.00 27.33
C ALA A 423 -3.59 -16.14 26.81
N MET A 424 -3.81 -16.16 25.50
CA MET A 424 -4.67 -17.13 24.81
C MET A 424 -4.03 -17.52 23.45
N THR A 425 -4.65 -18.48 22.75
CA THR A 425 -4.23 -18.76 21.36
C THR A 425 -4.83 -17.71 20.41
N GLY A 426 -4.16 -17.47 19.28
CA GLY A 426 -4.67 -16.55 18.25
C GLY A 426 -6.10 -16.87 17.81
N GLY A 427 -6.43 -18.17 17.65
CA GLY A 427 -7.79 -18.59 17.33
C GLY A 427 -8.83 -18.32 18.43
N GLN A 428 -8.42 -18.36 19.70
CA GLN A 428 -9.31 -17.96 20.80
C GLN A 428 -9.59 -16.46 20.76
N TYR A 429 -8.57 -15.62 20.54
CA TYR A 429 -8.77 -14.18 20.36
C TYR A 429 -9.67 -13.87 19.17
N CYS A 430 -9.47 -14.52 18.02
CA CYS A 430 -10.32 -14.34 16.85
C CYS A 430 -11.80 -14.64 17.13
N ARG A 431 -12.07 -15.74 17.85
CA ARG A 431 -13.45 -16.07 18.25
C ARG A 431 -14.06 -15.07 19.22
N LEU A 432 -13.30 -14.59 20.20
CA LEU A 432 -13.77 -13.56 21.13
C LEU A 432 -14.08 -12.25 20.40
N VAL A 433 -13.23 -11.83 19.46
CA VAL A 433 -13.49 -10.61 18.66
C VAL A 433 -14.73 -10.78 17.79
N ARG A 434 -14.94 -11.95 17.17
CA ARG A 434 -16.20 -12.21 16.42
C ARG A 434 -17.42 -12.11 17.34
N GLY A 435 -17.36 -12.75 18.53
CA GLY A 435 -18.43 -12.65 19.53
C GLY A 435 -18.65 -11.21 20.02
N LEU A 436 -17.59 -10.41 20.15
CA LEU A 436 -17.67 -8.98 20.45
C LEU A 436 -18.43 -8.22 19.35
N LEU A 437 -18.06 -8.42 18.09
CA LEU A 437 -18.70 -7.76 16.94
C LEU A 437 -20.19 -8.12 16.81
N GLU A 438 -20.56 -9.37 17.09
CA GLU A 438 -21.94 -9.83 17.12
C GLU A 438 -22.71 -9.24 18.32
N LYS A 439 -22.15 -9.34 19.54
CA LYS A 439 -22.77 -8.87 20.78
C LYS A 439 -23.08 -7.38 20.78
N PHE A 440 -22.21 -6.59 20.14
CA PHE A 440 -22.35 -5.15 20.02
C PHE A 440 -23.09 -4.73 18.73
N GLU A 441 -23.66 -5.67 17.98
CA GLU A 441 -24.40 -5.42 16.73
C GLU A 441 -23.64 -4.52 15.75
N CYS A 442 -22.30 -4.71 15.67
CA CYS A 442 -21.43 -3.81 14.92
C CYS A 442 -21.79 -3.68 13.44
N GLY A 443 -22.37 -4.72 12.83
CA GLY A 443 -22.88 -4.65 11.45
C GLY A 443 -24.01 -3.64 11.29
N LYS A 444 -25.01 -3.69 12.18
CA LYS A 444 -26.12 -2.76 12.17
C LYS A 444 -25.66 -1.30 12.39
N VAL A 445 -24.80 -1.09 13.39
CA VAL A 445 -24.22 0.24 13.65
C VAL A 445 -23.45 0.76 12.45
N GLN A 446 -22.65 -0.10 11.80
CA GLN A 446 -21.92 0.25 10.57
C GLN A 446 -22.85 0.69 9.45
N ASP A 447 -23.94 -0.06 9.21
CA ASP A 447 -24.91 0.26 8.16
C ASP A 447 -25.64 1.59 8.45
N GLU A 448 -26.01 1.84 9.71
CA GLU A 448 -26.61 3.10 10.13
C GLU A 448 -25.65 4.29 9.94
N LEU A 449 -24.37 4.14 10.29
CA LEU A 449 -23.34 5.16 10.09
C LEU A 449 -23.10 5.41 8.59
N ALA A 450 -23.01 4.35 7.79
CA ALA A 450 -22.85 4.47 6.33
C ALA A 450 -24.04 5.20 5.69
N ALA A 451 -25.27 4.88 6.08
CA ALA A 451 -26.47 5.56 5.59
C ALA A 451 -26.52 7.04 6.03
N ALA A 452 -26.10 7.35 7.25
CA ALA A 452 -26.03 8.72 7.73
C ALA A 452 -25.02 9.57 6.94
N LEU A 453 -23.84 8.99 6.63
CA LEU A 453 -22.83 9.64 5.79
C LEU A 453 -23.34 9.85 4.35
N GLU A 454 -24.02 8.87 3.78
CA GLU A 454 -24.60 9.01 2.45
C GLU A 454 -25.69 10.10 2.40
N GLY A 455 -26.53 10.17 3.45
CA GLY A 455 -27.54 11.24 3.61
C GLY A 455 -26.93 12.65 3.71
N GLN A 456 -25.68 12.75 4.16
CA GLN A 456 -24.91 14.01 4.18
C GLN A 456 -24.16 14.28 2.86
N GLY A 457 -24.27 13.39 1.86
CA GLY A 457 -23.56 13.52 0.60
C GLY A 457 -22.10 13.00 0.63
N LEU A 458 -21.65 12.47 1.77
CA LEU A 458 -20.28 11.95 1.99
C LEU A 458 -20.16 10.51 1.48
N ARG A 459 -20.35 10.32 0.18
CA ARG A 459 -20.45 8.99 -0.46
C ARG A 459 -19.15 8.17 -0.31
N ALA A 460 -17.98 8.80 -0.43
CA ALA A 460 -16.69 8.12 -0.27
C ALA A 460 -16.54 7.58 1.16
N GLU A 461 -16.93 8.37 2.16
CA GLU A 461 -16.90 7.97 3.57
C GLU A 461 -17.90 6.85 3.85
N SER A 462 -19.12 6.94 3.29
CA SER A 462 -20.13 5.90 3.38
C SER A 462 -19.61 4.58 2.80
N ALA A 463 -19.03 4.61 1.60
CA ALA A 463 -18.47 3.42 0.95
C ALA A 463 -17.29 2.82 1.74
N TYR A 464 -16.43 3.65 2.36
CA TYR A 464 -15.36 3.19 3.24
C TYR A 464 -15.94 2.55 4.51
N MET A 465 -16.90 3.21 5.16
CA MET A 465 -17.59 2.71 6.36
C MET A 465 -18.22 1.34 6.10
N ALA A 466 -18.93 1.16 5.01
CA ALA A 466 -19.63 -0.08 4.65
C ALA A 466 -18.71 -1.29 4.47
N ARG A 467 -17.42 -1.11 4.22
CA ARG A 467 -16.45 -2.20 3.98
C ARG A 467 -15.75 -2.72 5.23
N GLY A 468 -15.88 -2.05 6.37
CA GLY A 468 -15.12 -2.33 7.57
C GLY A 468 -15.30 -3.75 8.10
N LEU A 469 -16.54 -4.16 8.35
CA LEU A 469 -16.86 -5.44 8.99
C LEU A 469 -16.40 -6.63 8.15
N GLU A 470 -16.73 -6.65 6.86
CA GLU A 470 -16.31 -7.72 5.94
C GLU A 470 -14.79 -7.85 5.91
N SER A 471 -14.08 -6.72 5.79
CA SER A 471 -12.62 -6.69 5.74
C SER A 471 -11.98 -7.18 7.04
N ILE A 472 -12.51 -6.77 8.19
CA ILE A 472 -12.03 -7.22 9.50
C ILE A 472 -12.28 -8.72 9.68
N LEU A 473 -13.48 -9.21 9.35
CA LEU A 473 -13.81 -10.64 9.44
C LEU A 473 -12.91 -11.49 8.54
N ARG A 474 -12.53 -10.99 7.38
CA ARG A 474 -11.57 -11.64 6.49
C ARG A 474 -10.18 -11.74 7.11
N VAL A 475 -9.67 -10.64 7.70
CA VAL A 475 -8.37 -10.65 8.41
C VAL A 475 -8.41 -11.58 9.61
N LEU A 476 -9.51 -11.60 10.39
CA LEU A 476 -9.67 -12.52 11.51
C LEU A 476 -9.72 -13.99 11.06
N SER A 477 -10.34 -14.29 9.91
CA SER A 477 -10.37 -15.65 9.35
C SER A 477 -8.97 -16.11 8.94
N GLU A 478 -8.24 -15.22 8.28
CA GLU A 478 -6.85 -15.46 7.90
C GLU A 478 -5.94 -15.62 9.13
N ALA A 479 -6.11 -14.77 10.15
CA ALA A 479 -5.38 -14.87 11.40
C ALA A 479 -5.67 -16.18 12.15
N GLU A 480 -6.91 -16.66 12.16
CA GLU A 480 -7.31 -17.93 12.75
C GLU A 480 -6.69 -19.13 12.01
N GLU A 481 -6.67 -19.10 10.68
CA GLU A 481 -6.04 -20.16 9.86
C GLU A 481 -4.52 -20.20 10.05
N LEU A 482 -3.86 -19.04 10.08
CA LEU A 482 -2.40 -18.94 10.07
C LEU A 482 -1.76 -19.04 11.46
N SER A 483 -2.40 -18.52 12.51
CA SER A 483 -1.84 -18.44 13.86
C SER A 483 -2.76 -19.00 14.96
N GLY A 484 -3.84 -19.69 14.59
CA GLY A 484 -4.89 -20.12 15.51
C GLY A 484 -4.41 -20.99 16.67
N GLY A 485 -3.37 -21.80 16.47
CA GLY A 485 -2.75 -22.66 17.50
C GLY A 485 -1.66 -21.99 18.34
N THR A 486 -1.16 -20.81 17.93
CA THR A 486 -0.05 -20.14 18.61
C THR A 486 -0.54 -19.40 19.84
N LYS A 487 0.01 -19.72 21.01
CA LYS A 487 -0.29 -19.02 22.27
C LYS A 487 0.54 -17.73 22.35
N MET A 488 -0.12 -16.61 22.62
CA MET A 488 0.52 -15.29 22.75
C MET A 488 -0.25 -14.39 23.72
N ARG A 489 0.38 -13.35 24.20
CA ARG A 489 -0.27 -12.34 25.04
C ARG A 489 -1.22 -11.48 24.21
N ALA A 490 -2.23 -10.90 24.86
CA ALA A 490 -3.18 -10.00 24.21
C ALA A 490 -2.50 -8.82 23.49
N GLU A 491 -1.49 -8.21 24.12
CA GLU A 491 -0.66 -7.15 23.55
C GLU A 491 0.07 -7.60 22.26
N GLU A 492 0.65 -8.79 22.28
CA GLU A 492 1.37 -9.35 21.13
C GLU A 492 0.41 -9.63 19.97
N PHE A 493 -0.76 -10.23 20.25
CA PHE A 493 -1.78 -10.47 19.24
C PHE A 493 -2.35 -9.17 18.67
N SER A 494 -2.65 -8.20 19.54
CA SER A 494 -3.11 -6.87 19.13
C SER A 494 -2.11 -6.17 18.21
N SER A 495 -0.82 -6.22 18.54
CA SER A 495 0.24 -5.63 17.74
C SER A 495 0.32 -6.28 16.36
N VAL A 496 0.30 -7.61 16.29
CA VAL A 496 0.31 -8.34 15.00
C VAL A 496 -0.96 -8.06 14.19
N LEU A 497 -2.13 -8.03 14.84
CA LEU A 497 -3.40 -7.71 14.19
C LEU A 497 -3.40 -6.26 13.65
N SER A 498 -2.91 -5.31 14.43
CA SER A 498 -2.80 -3.89 14.01
C SER A 498 -1.91 -3.74 12.77
N GLU A 499 -0.76 -4.43 12.74
CA GLU A 499 0.14 -4.46 11.56
C GLU A 499 -0.55 -5.09 10.34
N ALA A 500 -1.30 -6.17 10.52
CA ALA A 500 -2.06 -6.80 9.44
C ALA A 500 -3.17 -5.89 8.90
N LEU A 501 -3.91 -5.20 9.79
CA LEU A 501 -4.92 -4.22 9.41
C LEU A 501 -4.30 -3.00 8.71
N THR A 502 -3.08 -2.62 9.07
CA THR A 502 -2.33 -1.55 8.42
C THR A 502 -1.87 -1.96 7.02
N ALA A 503 -1.49 -3.22 6.84
CA ALA A 503 -1.08 -3.76 5.54
C ALA A 503 -2.24 -3.91 4.53
N LEU A 504 -3.49 -3.90 5.01
CA LEU A 504 -4.67 -3.98 4.15
C LEU A 504 -5.16 -2.59 3.75
N GLU A 505 -5.05 -2.28 2.47
CA GLU A 505 -5.55 -1.04 1.87
C GLU A 505 -6.97 -1.25 1.34
N VAL A 506 -7.87 -0.34 1.67
CA VAL A 506 -9.22 -0.29 1.14
C VAL A 506 -9.26 0.72 0.01
N SER A 507 -9.44 0.23 -1.22
CA SER A 507 -9.63 1.08 -2.40
C SER A 507 -11.10 1.37 -2.61
N LEU A 508 -11.42 2.60 -2.97
CA LEU A 508 -12.78 3.03 -3.31
C LEU A 508 -12.95 2.94 -4.83
N ILE A 509 -14.12 2.52 -5.28
CA ILE A 509 -14.45 2.49 -6.71
C ILE A 509 -14.95 3.88 -7.11
N PRO A 510 -14.49 4.46 -8.25
CA PRO A 510 -15.01 5.74 -8.75
C PRO A 510 -16.53 5.70 -8.91
N GLN A 511 -17.22 6.69 -8.36
CA GLN A 511 -18.69 6.77 -8.44
C GLN A 511 -19.18 7.59 -9.65
N TYR A 512 -18.30 8.36 -10.28
CA TYR A 512 -18.64 9.23 -11.39
C TYR A 512 -17.86 8.82 -12.64
N LEU A 513 -18.55 8.85 -13.79
CA LEU A 513 -17.92 8.65 -15.10
C LEU A 513 -17.21 9.92 -15.62
N ASP A 514 -17.62 11.10 -15.12
CA ASP A 514 -17.04 12.39 -15.44
C ASP A 514 -16.68 13.10 -14.12
N ALA A 515 -15.46 12.97 -13.70
CA ALA A 515 -14.92 13.51 -12.45
C ALA A 515 -13.44 13.86 -12.61
N VAL A 516 -12.99 14.87 -11.87
CA VAL A 516 -11.58 15.21 -11.75
C VAL A 516 -10.84 14.06 -11.05
N PHE A 517 -9.76 13.60 -11.65
CA PHE A 517 -8.87 12.68 -10.98
C PHE A 517 -8.02 13.43 -9.94
N VAL A 518 -8.04 12.99 -8.69
CA VAL A 518 -7.19 13.52 -7.64
C VAL A 518 -6.23 12.44 -7.17
N GLY A 519 -4.93 12.72 -7.25
CA GLY A 519 -3.90 11.74 -6.92
C GLY A 519 -2.71 12.33 -6.17
N ASP A 520 -1.76 11.47 -5.85
CA ASP A 520 -0.47 11.82 -5.26
C ASP A 520 0.52 12.19 -6.36
N VAL A 521 1.24 13.30 -6.20
CA VAL A 521 2.19 13.81 -7.21
C VAL A 521 3.33 12.83 -7.49
N ALA A 522 3.77 12.05 -6.51
CA ALA A 522 4.87 11.10 -6.65
C ALA A 522 4.43 9.70 -7.10
N GLU A 523 3.20 9.29 -6.73
CA GLU A 523 2.75 7.90 -6.92
C GLU A 523 1.75 7.71 -8.06
N SER A 524 0.95 8.74 -8.39
CA SER A 524 -0.12 8.59 -9.37
C SER A 524 0.41 8.47 -10.81
N ARG A 525 -0.29 7.68 -11.60
CA ARG A 525 -0.01 7.48 -13.02
C ARG A 525 -1.17 8.05 -13.83
N ILE A 526 -0.99 9.25 -14.38
CA ILE A 526 -2.03 9.95 -15.13
C ILE A 526 -1.91 9.59 -16.60
N CYS A 527 -3.03 9.21 -17.17
CA CYS A 527 -3.13 8.99 -18.61
C CYS A 527 -4.34 9.75 -19.17
N GLY A 528 -4.11 10.58 -20.19
CA GLY A 528 -5.15 11.24 -20.96
C GLY A 528 -5.71 12.54 -20.35
N ALA A 529 -5.16 13.06 -19.27
CA ALA A 529 -5.48 14.41 -18.80
C ALA A 529 -4.95 15.46 -19.80
N LYS A 530 -5.77 16.48 -20.06
CA LYS A 530 -5.41 17.61 -20.93
C LYS A 530 -4.87 18.79 -20.12
N THR A 531 -5.34 18.92 -18.89
CA THR A 531 -4.87 19.90 -17.91
C THR A 531 -4.49 19.17 -16.63
N VAL A 532 -3.28 19.44 -16.14
CA VAL A 532 -2.78 18.91 -14.88
C VAL A 532 -2.51 20.06 -13.93
N ILE A 533 -3.06 19.98 -12.73
CA ILE A 533 -2.84 20.93 -11.66
C ILE A 533 -2.07 20.20 -10.58
N ALA A 534 -0.98 20.78 -10.09
CA ALA A 534 -0.23 20.27 -8.96
C ALA A 534 -0.32 21.29 -7.82
N ALA A 535 -0.78 20.85 -6.63
CA ALA A 535 -0.95 21.70 -5.47
C ALA A 535 -0.27 21.08 -4.23
N GLY A 536 0.01 21.92 -3.24
CA GLY A 536 0.76 21.51 -2.05
C GLY A 536 2.23 21.18 -2.34
N LEU A 537 2.82 21.79 -3.38
CA LEU A 537 4.20 21.61 -3.76
C LEU A 537 5.14 22.40 -2.87
N THR A 538 5.44 21.88 -1.70
CA THR A 538 6.41 22.44 -0.75
C THR A 538 7.77 21.75 -0.87
N ASP A 539 8.76 22.18 -0.12
CA ASP A 539 10.07 21.55 -0.01
C ASP A 539 10.02 20.10 0.56
N ALA A 540 8.89 19.73 1.17
CA ALA A 540 8.60 18.38 1.63
C ALA A 540 8.13 17.43 0.51
N VAL A 541 7.89 17.90 -0.70
CA VAL A 541 7.38 17.10 -1.84
C VAL A 541 8.49 16.82 -2.85
N PRO A 542 8.62 15.56 -3.31
CA PRO A 542 7.93 14.37 -2.81
C PRO A 542 8.40 13.99 -1.41
N ALA A 543 7.48 13.43 -0.61
CA ALA A 543 7.80 12.99 0.73
C ALA A 543 8.94 11.95 0.69
N CYS A 544 10.08 12.34 1.25
CA CYS A 544 11.24 11.46 1.35
C CYS A 544 11.09 10.56 2.58
N GLY A 545 11.06 9.24 2.37
CA GLY A 545 11.04 8.26 3.45
C GLY A 545 12.32 8.36 4.31
N ALA A 546 12.17 8.34 5.63
CA ALA A 546 13.31 8.16 6.53
C ALA A 546 13.79 6.70 6.50
N ASP A 547 15.09 6.50 6.67
CA ASP A 547 15.69 5.17 6.75
C ASP A 547 15.34 4.51 8.10
N THR A 548 14.13 3.96 8.18
CA THR A 548 13.60 3.25 9.35
C THR A 548 13.54 1.74 9.14
N ALA A 549 14.17 1.22 8.08
CA ALA A 549 14.25 -0.21 7.80
C ALA A 549 15.06 -0.97 8.87
N LEU A 550 14.79 -2.25 9.04
CA LEU A 550 15.58 -3.09 9.95
C LEU A 550 17.01 -3.24 9.47
N ILE A 551 17.20 -3.33 8.15
CA ILE A 551 18.50 -3.24 7.47
C ILE A 551 18.55 -1.84 6.85
N THR A 552 19.34 -0.97 7.44
CA THR A 552 19.48 0.43 6.99
C THR A 552 20.35 0.54 5.74
N ASP A 553 20.29 1.70 5.05
CA ASP A 553 21.19 1.98 3.90
C ASP A 553 22.66 1.76 4.25
N ARG A 554 23.07 2.12 5.48
CA ARG A 554 24.43 1.88 5.98
C ARG A 554 24.71 0.38 6.14
N ASP A 555 23.72 -0.39 6.60
CA ASP A 555 23.85 -1.84 6.71
C ASP A 555 23.94 -2.49 5.32
N ILE A 556 23.19 -1.98 4.34
CA ILE A 556 23.25 -2.42 2.93
C ILE A 556 24.64 -2.15 2.34
N ASP A 557 25.25 -0.97 2.59
CA ASP A 557 26.60 -0.66 2.13
C ASP A 557 27.63 -1.63 2.72
N ARG A 558 27.48 -2.01 3.98
CA ARG A 558 28.34 -3.01 4.64
C ARG A 558 28.11 -4.42 4.08
N LEU A 559 26.87 -4.84 3.88
CA LEU A 559 26.52 -6.12 3.27
C LEU A 559 27.13 -6.26 1.88
N ARG A 560 27.16 -5.18 1.09
CA ARG A 560 27.82 -5.17 -0.23
C ARG A 560 29.31 -5.49 -0.14
N THR A 561 30.03 -5.00 0.90
CA THR A 561 31.43 -5.35 1.13
C THR A 561 31.62 -6.82 1.49
N LEU A 562 30.58 -7.45 2.04
CA LEU A 562 30.52 -8.88 2.38
C LEU A 562 29.94 -9.73 1.24
N LYS A 563 29.84 -9.19 0.01
CA LYS A 563 29.32 -9.84 -1.20
C LYS A 563 27.83 -10.20 -1.13
N VAL A 564 27.06 -9.56 -0.26
CA VAL A 564 25.61 -9.65 -0.20
C VAL A 564 25.01 -8.38 -0.82
N GLU A 565 24.47 -8.51 -2.02
CA GLU A 565 23.86 -7.39 -2.76
C GLU A 565 22.36 -7.30 -2.43
N LEU A 566 22.01 -6.32 -1.62
CA LEU A 566 20.62 -5.96 -1.30
C LEU A 566 20.32 -4.59 -1.92
N SER A 567 19.13 -4.43 -2.48
CA SER A 567 18.58 -3.19 -3.06
C SER A 567 17.05 -3.20 -2.98
N PRO A 568 16.38 -2.05 -3.17
CA PRO A 568 16.96 -0.70 -3.26
C PRO A 568 17.32 -0.13 -1.88
N LYS A 569 18.19 0.89 -1.84
CA LYS A 569 18.41 1.74 -0.68
C LYS A 569 17.31 2.79 -0.59
N ILE A 570 16.98 3.26 0.61
CA ILE A 570 15.97 4.30 0.79
C ILE A 570 16.37 5.60 0.07
N ARG A 571 17.65 5.94 0.05
CA ARG A 571 18.15 7.10 -0.69
C ARG A 571 17.93 6.97 -2.21
N GLU A 572 18.02 5.76 -2.78
CA GLU A 572 17.77 5.49 -4.20
C GLU A 572 16.26 5.59 -4.50
N VAL A 573 15.42 5.07 -3.59
CA VAL A 573 13.96 5.21 -3.68
C VAL A 573 13.54 6.68 -3.62
N ASN A 574 14.10 7.46 -2.69
CA ASN A 574 13.82 8.90 -2.57
C ASN A 574 14.30 9.69 -3.79
N ALA A 575 15.48 9.36 -4.33
CA ALA A 575 15.99 10.01 -5.55
C ALA A 575 15.10 9.71 -6.76
N ARG A 576 14.66 8.45 -6.92
CA ARG A 576 13.72 8.06 -7.97
C ARG A 576 12.35 8.76 -7.81
N ALA A 577 11.85 8.90 -6.57
CA ALA A 577 10.61 9.63 -6.32
C ALA A 577 10.72 11.08 -6.79
N ARG A 578 11.86 11.74 -6.57
CA ARG A 578 12.11 13.10 -7.08
C ARG A 578 12.15 13.17 -8.60
N GLU A 579 12.86 12.25 -9.26
CA GLU A 579 12.86 12.19 -10.72
C GLU A 579 11.47 11.91 -11.31
N ASN A 580 10.63 11.11 -10.63
CA ASN A 580 9.27 10.81 -11.11
C ASN A 580 8.31 12.01 -11.00
N VAL A 581 8.58 12.98 -10.12
CA VAL A 581 7.78 14.22 -10.00
C VAL A 581 8.06 15.18 -11.15
N GLY A 582 9.30 15.23 -11.65
CA GLY A 582 9.68 16.01 -12.81
C GLY A 582 9.27 15.35 -14.12
#